data_fff0ba104d88164d649a9359d3de4478
#
_entry.id   fff0ba104d88164d649a9359d3de4478
#
_cell.length_a   1.000
_cell.length_b   1.000
_cell.length_c   1.000
_cell.angle_alpha   90.00
_cell.angle_beta   90.00
_cell.angle_gamma   90.00
#
_symmetry.space_group_name_H-M   'P 1'
#
loop_
_entity.id
_entity.type
_entity.pdbx_description
1 polymer ?
#
loop_
_entity_poly.entity_id
_entity_poly.type
_entity_poly.pdbx_seq_one_letter_code
_entity_poly.pdbx_strand_id
1 'polypeptide(L)'
;MLTATDRSTAPVRRVRILTAGGTIAMKGDHAQPELDADGLVASVPGLTAFPDLEAITILNKPSAHLTLDDQLRVCRAARDAARRGIGVVVTHGTDVLEETAMLCDVLHDAEAPIVFTGAIRPASAAGADGPANLVDAVSVAASAPAAGMGVLVVFGGEIHHARCARKTDTTSLVAFSSPQTGPLGRVTEGHPTIWSRIPRNPPLDPPKLDKRVPIIPSTAGDDGTLARAALGASPDGIVLGTLGAGHLAPEVLEIWAQAANDIPVVAYCRPERGVVLNATYGYAGSERDLRGTKIIPAGFLSPQAIRMKLLACISAGLDVDEVRWAFSQDDG
;
A
#
# COMPACT_ATOMS: atom_id res chain seq x y z
N MET A 1 39.40 20.08 -9.70
CA MET A 1 38.74 19.22 -10.72
C MET A 1 38.29 17.96 -10.02
N LEU A 2 37.04 17.87 -9.63
CA LEU A 2 36.44 16.66 -9.11
C LEU A 2 36.04 15.82 -10.33
N THR A 3 36.71 14.70 -10.51
CA THR A 3 36.38 13.73 -11.54
C THR A 3 34.98 13.16 -11.24
N ALA A 4 34.07 13.31 -12.20
CA ALA A 4 32.78 12.65 -12.15
C ALA A 4 33.04 11.14 -12.03
N THR A 5 32.79 10.58 -10.84
CA THR A 5 32.76 9.12 -10.63
C THR A 5 31.65 8.56 -11.51
N ASP A 6 32.04 7.72 -12.43
CA ASP A 6 31.16 6.93 -13.28
C ASP A 6 30.14 6.17 -12.40
N ARG A 7 28.87 6.62 -12.43
CA ARG A 7 27.76 6.02 -11.68
C ARG A 7 27.18 4.76 -12.34
N SER A 8 27.89 4.22 -13.33
CA SER A 8 27.33 3.28 -14.31
C SER A 8 27.63 1.79 -14.11
N THR A 9 28.20 1.33 -12.99
CA THR A 9 28.67 -0.06 -12.91
C THR A 9 28.08 -0.93 -11.79
N ALA A 10 26.98 -0.55 -11.17
CA ALA A 10 26.25 -1.53 -10.36
C ALA A 10 25.52 -2.49 -11.31
N PRO A 11 25.67 -3.83 -11.15
CA PRO A 11 25.00 -4.79 -12.03
C PRO A 11 23.49 -4.56 -11.99
N VAL A 12 22.89 -4.44 -13.17
CA VAL A 12 21.44 -4.39 -13.34
C VAL A 12 20.87 -5.68 -12.76
N ARG A 13 19.94 -5.59 -11.83
CA ARG A 13 19.31 -6.76 -11.21
C ARG A 13 18.42 -7.47 -12.22
N ARG A 14 18.41 -8.81 -12.19
CA ARG A 14 17.35 -9.57 -12.84
C ARG A 14 16.00 -9.12 -12.33
N VAL A 15 15.02 -8.97 -13.21
CA VAL A 15 13.68 -8.52 -12.88
C VAL A 15 12.64 -9.56 -13.26
N ARG A 16 11.63 -9.74 -12.40
CA ARG A 16 10.46 -10.57 -12.67
C ARG A 16 9.19 -9.75 -12.60
N ILE A 17 8.41 -9.78 -13.68
CA ILE A 17 7.07 -9.23 -13.73
C ILE A 17 6.08 -10.29 -13.29
N LEU A 18 5.25 -9.96 -12.29
CA LEU A 18 4.13 -10.76 -11.84
C LEU A 18 2.84 -10.04 -12.23
N THR A 19 2.00 -10.64 -13.06
CA THR A 19 0.75 -9.99 -13.46
C THR A 19 -0.41 -10.46 -12.57
N ALA A 20 -1.18 -9.49 -12.03
CA ALA A 20 -2.38 -9.73 -11.27
C ALA A 20 -3.66 -9.22 -11.97
N GLY A 21 -3.57 -8.92 -13.28
CA GLY A 21 -4.65 -8.34 -14.07
C GLY A 21 -4.68 -6.81 -14.00
N GLY A 22 -5.88 -6.23 -14.07
CA GLY A 22 -6.09 -4.78 -14.05
C GLY A 22 -6.03 -4.13 -15.44
N THR A 23 -6.28 -2.82 -15.50
CA THR A 23 -6.42 -2.02 -16.73
C THR A 23 -5.24 -2.13 -17.69
N ILE A 24 -4.03 -2.30 -17.16
CA ILE A 24 -2.80 -2.45 -17.95
C ILE A 24 -2.82 -3.70 -18.86
N ALA A 25 -3.58 -4.74 -18.47
CA ALA A 25 -3.75 -5.98 -19.21
C ALA A 25 -5.08 -6.04 -19.97
N MET A 26 -5.87 -4.95 -19.96
CA MET A 26 -7.20 -4.92 -20.57
C MET A 26 -7.14 -4.44 -22.02
N LYS A 27 -7.92 -5.10 -22.88
CA LYS A 27 -8.14 -4.77 -24.29
C LYS A 27 -9.63 -4.73 -24.63
N GLY A 28 -9.93 -4.30 -25.86
CA GLY A 28 -11.27 -4.24 -26.41
C GLY A 28 -12.13 -3.08 -25.90
N ASP A 29 -13.32 -2.93 -26.50
CA ASP A 29 -14.23 -1.79 -26.25
C ASP A 29 -14.81 -1.78 -24.83
N HIS A 30 -14.77 -2.91 -24.13
CA HIS A 30 -15.30 -3.08 -22.77
C HIS A 30 -14.20 -3.34 -21.71
N ALA A 31 -12.91 -3.08 -22.05
CA ALA A 31 -11.79 -3.21 -21.14
C ALA A 31 -11.79 -4.54 -20.34
N GLN A 32 -11.68 -5.67 -21.04
CA GLN A 32 -11.60 -7.00 -20.42
C GLN A 32 -10.14 -7.42 -20.22
N PRO A 33 -9.80 -8.16 -19.14
CA PRO A 33 -8.45 -8.70 -18.92
C PRO A 33 -8.14 -9.78 -19.98
N GLU A 34 -7.36 -9.43 -21.02
CA GLU A 34 -7.05 -10.31 -22.14
C GLU A 34 -5.56 -10.64 -22.27
N LEU A 35 -4.67 -9.77 -21.75
CA LEU A 35 -3.23 -9.99 -21.83
C LEU A 35 -2.74 -10.85 -20.66
N ASP A 36 -2.05 -11.93 -20.99
CA ASP A 36 -1.18 -12.63 -20.07
C ASP A 36 0.18 -11.90 -19.93
N ALA A 37 1.08 -12.47 -19.14
CA ALA A 37 2.38 -11.89 -18.85
C ALA A 37 3.24 -11.71 -20.12
N ASP A 38 3.28 -12.70 -21.00
CA ASP A 38 4.07 -12.66 -22.23
C ASP A 38 3.49 -11.65 -23.23
N GLY A 39 2.18 -11.63 -23.39
CA GLY A 39 1.48 -10.66 -24.23
C GLY A 39 1.67 -9.23 -23.75
N LEU A 40 1.69 -8.99 -22.43
CA LEU A 40 1.96 -7.68 -21.85
C LEU A 40 3.40 -7.23 -22.16
N VAL A 41 4.39 -8.09 -21.93
CA VAL A 41 5.81 -7.77 -22.21
C VAL A 41 6.03 -7.49 -23.69
N ALA A 42 5.48 -8.33 -24.58
CA ALA A 42 5.58 -8.15 -26.02
C ALA A 42 4.94 -6.83 -26.52
N SER A 43 3.95 -6.33 -25.81
CA SER A 43 3.26 -5.07 -26.15
C SER A 43 4.04 -3.80 -25.78
N VAL A 44 5.17 -3.91 -25.05
CA VAL A 44 5.94 -2.78 -24.53
C VAL A 44 7.39 -2.82 -25.02
N PRO A 45 7.71 -2.20 -26.16
CA PRO A 45 9.04 -2.27 -26.78
C PRO A 45 10.20 -1.80 -25.88
N GLY A 46 9.95 -0.85 -24.97
CA GLY A 46 10.96 -0.34 -24.02
C GLY A 46 11.51 -1.41 -23.07
N LEU A 47 10.85 -2.55 -22.90
CA LEU A 47 11.30 -3.65 -22.06
C LEU A 47 12.45 -4.45 -22.70
N THR A 48 12.70 -4.32 -23.99
CA THR A 48 13.83 -4.97 -24.67
C THR A 48 15.21 -4.51 -24.14
N ALA A 49 15.25 -3.37 -23.45
CA ALA A 49 16.46 -2.90 -22.76
C ALA A 49 16.83 -3.73 -21.52
N PHE A 50 15.97 -4.64 -21.08
CA PHE A 50 16.17 -5.47 -19.88
C PHE A 50 16.29 -6.95 -20.29
N PRO A 51 17.49 -7.46 -20.64
CA PRO A 51 17.65 -8.79 -21.21
C PRO A 51 17.32 -9.94 -20.25
N ASP A 52 17.44 -9.70 -18.93
CA ASP A 52 17.16 -10.69 -17.89
C ASP A 52 15.75 -10.50 -17.28
N LEU A 53 14.76 -10.23 -18.12
CA LEU A 53 13.36 -10.03 -17.74
C LEU A 53 12.58 -11.34 -17.89
N GLU A 54 11.88 -11.72 -16.81
CA GLU A 54 10.91 -12.83 -16.83
C GLU A 54 9.51 -12.27 -16.53
N ALA A 55 8.47 -12.92 -17.06
CA ALA A 55 7.09 -12.55 -16.77
C ALA A 55 6.27 -13.80 -16.42
N ILE A 56 5.40 -13.68 -15.39
CA ILE A 56 4.56 -14.78 -14.90
C ILE A 56 3.18 -14.24 -14.57
N THR A 57 2.14 -14.88 -15.09
CA THR A 57 0.75 -14.56 -14.69
C THR A 57 0.42 -15.26 -13.37
N ILE A 58 0.14 -14.48 -12.33
CA ILE A 58 -0.34 -14.97 -11.03
C ILE A 58 -1.86 -15.00 -11.00
N LEU A 59 -2.50 -13.90 -11.43
CA LEU A 59 -3.94 -13.71 -11.52
C LEU A 59 -4.28 -12.92 -12.77
N ASN A 60 -5.54 -13.05 -13.23
CA ASN A 60 -6.09 -12.21 -14.29
C ASN A 60 -7.52 -11.79 -13.94
N LYS A 61 -7.63 -10.85 -12.98
CA LYS A 61 -8.91 -10.38 -12.44
C LYS A 61 -8.96 -8.85 -12.40
N PRO A 62 -10.15 -8.24 -12.53
CA PRO A 62 -10.35 -6.85 -12.11
C PRO A 62 -10.01 -6.68 -10.63
N SER A 63 -9.35 -5.59 -10.25
CA SER A 63 -8.88 -5.42 -8.87
C SER A 63 -10.00 -5.36 -7.83
N ALA A 64 -11.17 -4.84 -8.20
CA ALA A 64 -12.34 -4.85 -7.34
C ALA A 64 -12.88 -6.26 -7.00
N HIS A 65 -12.46 -7.29 -7.73
CA HIS A 65 -12.85 -8.69 -7.51
C HIS A 65 -11.79 -9.50 -6.76
N LEU A 66 -10.67 -8.89 -6.40
CA LEU A 66 -9.61 -9.58 -5.66
C LEU A 66 -10.06 -9.85 -4.21
N THR A 67 -9.91 -11.10 -3.80
CA THR A 67 -10.07 -11.50 -2.41
C THR A 67 -8.79 -11.23 -1.61
N LEU A 68 -8.87 -11.28 -0.28
CA LEU A 68 -7.70 -11.21 0.59
C LEU A 68 -6.70 -12.35 0.31
N ASP A 69 -7.21 -13.55 -0.02
CA ASP A 69 -6.36 -14.69 -0.41
C ASP A 69 -5.66 -14.45 -1.75
N ASP A 70 -6.32 -13.84 -2.73
CA ASP A 70 -5.69 -13.44 -3.99
C ASP A 70 -4.54 -12.45 -3.73
N GLN A 71 -4.78 -11.44 -2.90
CA GLN A 71 -3.74 -10.45 -2.53
C GLN A 71 -2.57 -11.11 -1.81
N LEU A 72 -2.84 -11.98 -0.82
CA LEU A 72 -1.81 -12.73 -0.09
C LEU A 72 -0.97 -13.61 -1.04
N ARG A 73 -1.62 -14.28 -2.02
CA ARG A 73 -0.94 -15.08 -3.04
C ARG A 73 0.02 -14.24 -3.89
N VAL A 74 -0.40 -13.05 -4.34
CA VAL A 74 0.45 -12.12 -5.09
C VAL A 74 1.64 -11.69 -4.25
N CYS A 75 1.41 -11.27 -3.00
CA CYS A 75 2.46 -10.81 -2.08
C CYS A 75 3.49 -11.90 -1.79
N ARG A 76 3.05 -13.14 -1.55
CA ARG A 76 3.96 -14.28 -1.32
C ARG A 76 4.80 -14.60 -2.54
N ALA A 77 4.20 -14.63 -3.73
CA ALA A 77 4.95 -14.85 -4.97
C ALA A 77 6.01 -13.75 -5.19
N ALA A 78 5.67 -12.50 -4.91
CA ALA A 78 6.60 -11.37 -5.00
C ALA A 78 7.74 -11.49 -3.97
N ARG A 79 7.43 -11.76 -2.70
CA ARG A 79 8.40 -11.97 -1.63
C ARG A 79 9.36 -13.13 -1.95
N ASP A 80 8.84 -14.25 -2.42
CA ASP A 80 9.65 -15.43 -2.74
C ASP A 80 10.64 -15.17 -3.89
N ALA A 81 10.28 -14.36 -4.87
CA ALA A 81 11.19 -13.90 -5.90
C ALA A 81 12.23 -12.92 -5.34
N ALA A 82 11.81 -11.96 -4.52
CA ALA A 82 12.70 -10.98 -3.89
C ALA A 82 13.74 -11.63 -2.96
N ARG A 83 13.37 -12.67 -2.20
CA ARG A 83 14.29 -13.48 -1.38
C ARG A 83 15.40 -14.16 -2.18
N ARG A 84 15.19 -14.37 -3.48
CA ARG A 84 16.22 -14.90 -4.42
C ARG A 84 17.09 -13.81 -5.04
N GLY A 85 16.97 -12.56 -4.56
CA GLY A 85 17.71 -11.42 -5.08
C GLY A 85 17.16 -10.84 -6.39
N ILE A 86 15.98 -11.26 -6.84
CA ILE A 86 15.32 -10.81 -8.07
C ILE A 86 14.50 -9.56 -7.75
N GLY A 87 14.68 -8.45 -8.49
CA GLY A 87 13.79 -7.32 -8.44
C GLY A 87 12.41 -7.71 -8.98
N VAL A 88 11.34 -7.29 -8.33
CA VAL A 88 10.00 -7.72 -8.71
C VAL A 88 9.17 -6.52 -9.14
N VAL A 89 8.43 -6.67 -10.25
CA VAL A 89 7.36 -5.74 -10.65
C VAL A 89 6.04 -6.48 -10.56
N VAL A 90 5.06 -5.90 -9.88
CA VAL A 90 3.69 -6.40 -9.83
C VAL A 90 2.80 -5.47 -10.62
N THR A 91 2.24 -5.93 -11.75
CA THR A 91 1.19 -5.17 -12.44
C THR A 91 -0.16 -5.50 -11.83
N HIS A 92 -0.91 -4.47 -11.47
CA HIS A 92 -2.10 -4.59 -10.65
C HIS A 92 -3.18 -3.60 -11.08
N GLY A 93 -4.45 -3.94 -10.89
CA GLY A 93 -5.55 -2.99 -11.08
C GLY A 93 -5.55 -1.94 -9.96
N THR A 94 -5.83 -0.70 -10.34
CA THR A 94 -5.57 0.48 -9.49
C THR A 94 -6.53 0.66 -8.31
N ASP A 95 -7.70 -0.03 -8.28
CA ASP A 95 -8.72 0.20 -7.23
C ASP A 95 -8.27 -0.23 -5.83
N VAL A 96 -7.51 -1.33 -5.74
CA VAL A 96 -6.96 -1.85 -4.47
C VAL A 96 -5.46 -2.09 -4.53
N LEU A 97 -4.76 -1.42 -5.46
CA LEU A 97 -3.30 -1.52 -5.59
C LEU A 97 -2.60 -1.10 -4.28
N GLU A 98 -3.02 0.01 -3.68
CA GLU A 98 -2.44 0.52 -2.44
C GLU A 98 -2.60 -0.46 -1.29
N GLU A 99 -3.72 -1.18 -1.22
CA GLU A 99 -3.97 -2.21 -0.21
C GLU A 99 -3.04 -3.42 -0.39
N THR A 100 -2.95 -3.93 -1.62
CA THR A 100 -2.07 -5.06 -1.93
C THR A 100 -0.59 -4.70 -1.74
N ALA A 101 -0.19 -3.48 -2.14
CA ALA A 101 1.18 -3.00 -1.94
C ALA A 101 1.53 -2.87 -0.45
N MET A 102 0.61 -2.34 0.37
CA MET A 102 0.79 -2.27 1.82
C MET A 102 0.90 -3.65 2.45
N LEU A 103 0.02 -4.59 2.08
CA LEU A 103 0.12 -5.97 2.56
C LEU A 103 1.47 -6.58 2.19
N CYS A 104 1.91 -6.38 0.96
CA CYS A 104 3.20 -6.86 0.48
C CYS A 104 4.37 -6.28 1.28
N ASP A 105 4.33 -4.99 1.63
CA ASP A 105 5.35 -4.34 2.46
C ASP A 105 5.42 -4.93 3.88
N VAL A 106 4.26 -5.22 4.47
CA VAL A 106 4.18 -5.89 5.78
C VAL A 106 4.82 -7.28 5.76
N LEU A 107 4.75 -7.99 4.63
CA LEU A 107 5.32 -9.35 4.49
C LEU A 107 6.78 -9.35 4.02
N HIS A 108 7.27 -8.24 3.47
CA HIS A 108 8.54 -8.20 2.75
C HIS A 108 9.75 -8.15 3.67
N ASP A 109 10.69 -9.09 3.51
CA ASP A 109 11.89 -9.26 4.36
C ASP A 109 13.22 -9.36 3.58
N ALA A 110 13.19 -9.11 2.26
CA ALA A 110 14.36 -9.21 1.41
C ALA A 110 14.93 -7.83 1.01
N GLU A 111 16.18 -7.81 0.54
CA GLU A 111 16.83 -6.60 0.02
C GLU A 111 16.37 -6.20 -1.39
N ALA A 112 15.96 -7.18 -2.22
CA ALA A 112 15.50 -6.88 -3.56
C ALA A 112 14.14 -6.16 -3.51
N PRO A 113 13.95 -5.05 -4.23
CA PRO A 113 12.73 -4.26 -4.19
C PRO A 113 11.57 -4.99 -4.85
N ILE A 114 10.36 -4.72 -4.36
CA ILE A 114 9.10 -5.07 -5.01
C ILE A 114 8.43 -3.77 -5.43
N VAL A 115 8.05 -3.65 -6.70
CA VAL A 115 7.50 -2.44 -7.29
C VAL A 115 6.11 -2.73 -7.85
N PHE A 116 5.10 -2.07 -7.32
CA PHE A 116 3.74 -2.12 -7.86
C PHE A 116 3.53 -1.03 -8.90
N THR A 117 2.80 -1.36 -9.97
CA THR A 117 2.37 -0.41 -10.99
C THR A 117 1.07 -0.87 -11.66
N GLY A 118 0.52 -0.02 -12.51
CA GLY A 118 -0.71 -0.28 -13.24
C GLY A 118 -0.95 0.74 -14.34
N ALA A 119 -2.18 0.88 -14.76
CA ALA A 119 -2.59 1.89 -15.73
C ALA A 119 -3.97 2.47 -15.37
N ILE A 120 -4.18 3.73 -15.71
CA ILE A 120 -5.48 4.39 -15.64
C ILE A 120 -6.24 4.20 -16.96
N ARG A 121 -5.55 4.31 -18.09
CA ARG A 121 -6.15 4.13 -19.41
C ARG A 121 -5.93 2.71 -19.93
N PRO A 122 -6.97 2.07 -20.50
CA PRO A 122 -6.80 0.79 -21.16
C PRO A 122 -5.76 0.86 -22.29
N ALA A 123 -5.11 -0.27 -22.59
CA ALA A 123 -4.09 -0.34 -23.63
C ALA A 123 -4.58 0.07 -25.02
N SER A 124 -5.89 -0.05 -25.29
CA SER A 124 -6.53 0.39 -26.53
C SER A 124 -6.83 1.89 -26.58
N ALA A 125 -6.75 2.61 -25.46
CA ALA A 125 -7.09 4.02 -25.42
C ALA A 125 -5.94 4.91 -25.94
N ALA A 126 -6.30 6.04 -26.57
CA ALA A 126 -5.31 7.05 -26.95
C ALA A 126 -4.58 7.59 -25.70
N GLY A 127 -3.25 7.58 -25.76
CA GLY A 127 -2.41 7.99 -24.62
C GLY A 127 -2.45 7.03 -23.45
N ALA A 128 -2.54 5.72 -23.71
CA ALA A 128 -2.41 4.66 -22.70
C ALA A 128 -1.12 4.83 -21.92
N ASP A 129 -1.22 4.85 -20.59
CA ASP A 129 -0.11 5.11 -19.65
C ASP A 129 0.62 3.84 -19.19
N GLY A 130 0.00 2.66 -19.38
CA GLY A 130 0.55 1.39 -18.95
C GLY A 130 1.97 1.09 -19.44
N PRO A 131 2.31 1.27 -20.73
CA PRO A 131 3.65 1.04 -21.22
C PRO A 131 4.73 1.87 -20.52
N ALA A 132 4.48 3.16 -20.31
CA ALA A 132 5.42 4.05 -19.62
C ALA A 132 5.58 3.65 -18.15
N ASN A 133 4.48 3.44 -17.44
CA ASN A 133 4.48 3.01 -16.04
C ASN A 133 5.21 1.67 -15.84
N LEU A 134 5.07 0.73 -16.79
CA LEU A 134 5.74 -0.57 -16.71
C LEU A 134 7.26 -0.46 -16.91
N VAL A 135 7.71 0.32 -17.89
CA VAL A 135 9.14 0.58 -18.11
C VAL A 135 9.76 1.25 -16.90
N ASP A 136 9.10 2.27 -16.34
CA ASP A 136 9.55 2.97 -15.14
C ASP A 136 9.64 2.01 -13.94
N ALA A 137 8.63 1.17 -13.73
CA ALA A 137 8.62 0.19 -12.65
C ALA A 137 9.76 -0.83 -12.79
N VAL A 138 10.03 -1.32 -14.00
CA VAL A 138 11.13 -2.25 -14.28
C VAL A 138 12.48 -1.58 -14.04
N SER A 139 12.65 -0.32 -14.47
CA SER A 139 13.91 0.41 -14.23
C SER A 139 14.16 0.63 -12.73
N VAL A 140 13.12 0.91 -11.93
CA VAL A 140 13.23 1.01 -10.46
C VAL A 140 13.58 -0.35 -9.85
N ALA A 141 12.88 -1.42 -10.23
CA ALA A 141 13.13 -2.78 -9.72
C ALA A 141 14.53 -3.30 -10.04
N ALA A 142 15.09 -2.91 -11.19
CA ALA A 142 16.45 -3.25 -11.61
C ALA A 142 17.53 -2.42 -10.90
N SER A 143 17.18 -1.25 -10.34
CA SER A 143 18.15 -0.27 -9.86
C SER A 143 18.75 -0.61 -8.50
N ALA A 144 20.04 -0.33 -8.31
CA ALA A 144 20.71 -0.47 -7.02
C ALA A 144 20.16 0.48 -5.94
N PRO A 145 19.80 1.75 -6.24
CA PRO A 145 19.23 2.66 -5.25
C PRO A 145 17.93 2.17 -4.61
N ALA A 146 17.14 1.32 -5.28
CA ALA A 146 15.90 0.77 -4.73
C ALA A 146 16.10 -0.40 -3.75
N ALA A 147 17.35 -0.91 -3.62
CA ALA A 147 17.64 -1.99 -2.68
C ALA A 147 17.36 -1.57 -1.24
N GLY A 148 16.76 -2.48 -0.46
CA GLY A 148 16.43 -2.26 0.94
C GLY A 148 15.31 -1.24 1.20
N MET A 149 14.61 -0.78 0.14
CA MET A 149 13.53 0.21 0.29
C MET A 149 12.15 -0.40 0.56
N GLY A 150 12.07 -1.73 0.68
CA GLY A 150 10.77 -2.36 0.89
C GLY A 150 9.95 -2.43 -0.41
N VAL A 151 8.66 -2.17 -0.28
CA VAL A 151 7.71 -2.17 -1.40
C VAL A 151 7.43 -0.74 -1.87
N LEU A 152 7.55 -0.56 -3.18
CA LEU A 152 7.36 0.73 -3.84
C LEU A 152 6.14 0.69 -4.77
N VAL A 153 5.54 1.85 -4.99
CA VAL A 153 4.54 2.09 -6.04
C VAL A 153 5.13 3.09 -7.01
N VAL A 154 5.22 2.71 -8.29
CA VAL A 154 5.73 3.59 -9.36
C VAL A 154 4.59 3.90 -10.31
N PHE A 155 4.24 5.17 -10.43
CA PHE A 155 3.11 5.62 -11.23
C PHE A 155 3.32 7.06 -11.71
N GLY A 156 3.06 7.31 -13.00
CA GLY A 156 3.23 8.66 -13.55
C GLY A 156 4.64 9.25 -13.39
N GLY A 157 5.68 8.40 -13.39
CA GLY A 157 7.06 8.79 -13.19
C GLY A 157 7.46 9.07 -11.74
N GLU A 158 6.54 8.98 -10.77
CA GLU A 158 6.83 9.15 -9.34
C GLU A 158 7.05 7.81 -8.64
N ILE A 159 7.94 7.81 -7.64
CA ILE A 159 8.28 6.64 -6.81
C ILE A 159 7.76 6.90 -5.41
N HIS A 160 6.82 6.08 -4.95
CA HIS A 160 6.19 6.17 -3.63
C HIS A 160 6.51 4.94 -2.79
N HIS A 161 6.56 5.08 -1.46
CA HIS A 161 6.56 3.92 -0.57
C HIS A 161 5.14 3.36 -0.42
N ALA A 162 4.97 2.04 -0.38
CA ALA A 162 3.66 1.39 -0.26
C ALA A 162 2.85 1.86 0.96
N ARG A 163 3.50 2.15 2.08
CA ARG A 163 2.84 2.70 3.29
C ARG A 163 2.20 4.07 3.10
N CYS A 164 2.71 4.86 2.15
CA CYS A 164 2.28 6.24 1.95
C CYS A 164 1.49 6.43 0.66
N ALA A 165 1.59 5.48 -0.28
CA ALA A 165 0.94 5.56 -1.57
C ALA A 165 -0.58 5.46 -1.44
N ARG A 166 -1.30 6.37 -2.11
CA ARG A 166 -2.76 6.41 -2.17
C ARG A 166 -3.23 6.73 -3.57
N LYS A 167 -4.32 6.10 -4.01
CA LYS A 167 -5.05 6.53 -5.21
C LYS A 167 -5.89 7.76 -4.84
N THR A 168 -5.44 8.93 -5.24
CA THR A 168 -6.05 10.23 -4.91
C THR A 168 -6.87 10.83 -6.04
N ASP A 169 -6.85 10.21 -7.24
CA ASP A 169 -7.64 10.63 -8.39
C ASP A 169 -8.17 9.41 -9.16
N THR A 170 -9.34 9.55 -9.75
CA THR A 170 -9.99 8.47 -10.50
C THR A 170 -9.49 8.33 -11.94
N THR A 171 -9.04 9.41 -12.57
CA THR A 171 -8.78 9.51 -14.01
C THR A 171 -7.45 10.16 -14.38
N SER A 172 -6.79 10.83 -13.45
CA SER A 172 -5.46 11.43 -13.65
C SER A 172 -4.41 10.37 -13.94
N LEU A 173 -3.50 10.63 -14.87
CA LEU A 173 -2.35 9.74 -15.10
C LEU A 173 -1.34 9.78 -13.95
N VAL A 174 -1.43 10.76 -13.06
CA VAL A 174 -0.72 10.83 -11.77
C VAL A 174 -1.75 10.54 -10.67
N ALA A 175 -2.44 9.39 -10.76
CA ALA A 175 -3.53 9.04 -9.86
C ALA A 175 -3.06 8.64 -8.46
N PHE A 176 -1.81 8.27 -8.31
CA PHE A 176 -1.21 7.92 -7.02
C PHE A 176 -0.36 9.07 -6.49
N SER A 177 -0.47 9.32 -5.21
CA SER A 177 0.34 10.31 -4.49
C SER A 177 0.66 9.78 -3.09
N SER A 178 1.55 10.49 -2.39
CA SER A 178 1.84 10.28 -0.97
C SER A 178 1.53 11.57 -0.22
N PRO A 179 0.27 11.79 0.21
CA PRO A 179 -0.18 13.09 0.73
C PRO A 179 0.63 13.60 1.93
N GLN A 180 1.10 12.70 2.80
CA GLN A 180 1.86 13.05 3.99
C GLN A 180 3.33 13.37 3.72
N THR A 181 3.99 12.59 2.85
CA THR A 181 5.45 12.57 2.72
C THR A 181 5.95 13.12 1.39
N GLY A 182 5.09 13.19 0.36
CA GLY A 182 5.51 13.34 -1.02
C GLY A 182 6.13 12.06 -1.58
N PRO A 183 6.54 12.05 -2.85
CA PRO A 183 7.26 10.93 -3.46
C PRO A 183 8.68 10.78 -2.88
N LEU A 184 9.20 9.57 -2.90
CA LEU A 184 10.58 9.25 -2.50
C LEU A 184 11.59 9.50 -3.61
N GLY A 185 11.13 9.60 -4.83
CA GLY A 185 11.96 9.71 -6.02
C GLY A 185 11.15 9.90 -7.28
N ARG A 186 11.84 9.96 -8.40
CA ARG A 186 11.27 10.02 -9.75
C ARG A 186 12.08 9.20 -10.74
N VAL A 187 11.42 8.76 -11.81
CA VAL A 187 12.06 8.22 -12.99
C VAL A 187 12.12 9.35 -14.05
N THR A 188 13.31 9.63 -14.54
CA THR A 188 13.54 10.62 -15.60
C THR A 188 14.39 9.97 -16.68
N GLU A 189 13.92 9.96 -17.93
CA GLU A 189 14.63 9.33 -19.06
C GLU A 189 15.03 7.87 -18.77
N GLY A 190 14.14 7.11 -18.07
CA GLY A 190 14.38 5.73 -17.69
C GLY A 190 15.34 5.55 -16.49
N HIS A 191 15.81 6.62 -15.87
CA HIS A 191 16.75 6.59 -14.75
C HIS A 191 16.06 6.95 -13.43
N PRO A 192 15.97 5.99 -12.47
CA PRO A 192 15.42 6.26 -11.14
C PRO A 192 16.36 7.16 -10.31
N THR A 193 15.81 8.25 -9.79
CA THR A 193 16.47 9.10 -8.80
C THR A 193 15.69 9.04 -7.51
N ILE A 194 16.33 8.59 -6.43
CA ILE A 194 15.74 8.44 -5.09
C ILE A 194 16.41 9.41 -4.15
N TRP A 195 15.65 10.29 -3.53
CA TRP A 195 16.15 11.31 -2.61
C TRP A 195 15.73 11.13 -1.16
N SER A 196 14.79 10.20 -0.88
CA SER A 196 14.30 9.93 0.47
C SER A 196 14.09 8.44 0.68
N ARG A 197 14.13 8.00 1.93
CA ARG A 197 13.91 6.59 2.34
C ARG A 197 13.03 6.54 3.59
N ILE A 198 12.20 5.54 3.69
CA ILE A 198 11.41 5.23 4.88
C ILE A 198 12.02 3.98 5.54
N PRO A 199 12.27 4.00 6.85
CA PRO A 199 12.75 2.81 7.56
C PRO A 199 11.77 1.64 7.42
N ARG A 200 12.31 0.42 7.32
CA ARG A 200 11.50 -0.78 7.21
C ARG A 200 11.03 -1.24 8.59
N ASN A 201 9.80 -1.69 8.67
CA ASN A 201 9.27 -2.35 9.86
C ASN A 201 9.67 -3.83 9.89
N PRO A 202 9.70 -4.48 11.06
CA PRO A 202 9.80 -5.93 11.15
C PRO A 202 8.69 -6.61 10.34
N PRO A 203 9.03 -7.62 9.52
CA PRO A 203 8.05 -8.29 8.68
C PRO A 203 7.14 -9.20 9.49
N LEU A 204 5.91 -9.39 9.00
CA LEU A 204 4.95 -10.37 9.50
C LEU A 204 4.74 -11.46 8.44
N ASP A 205 4.37 -12.67 8.88
CA ASP A 205 4.04 -13.78 7.97
C ASP A 205 2.74 -14.47 8.39
N PRO A 206 1.58 -13.81 8.21
CA PRO A 206 0.29 -14.41 8.55
C PRO A 206 0.04 -15.64 7.68
N PRO A 207 -0.44 -16.77 8.24
CA PRO A 207 -0.71 -17.98 7.46
C PRO A 207 -1.88 -17.81 6.47
N LYS A 208 -2.85 -16.96 6.83
CA LYS A 208 -4.05 -16.61 6.05
C LYS A 208 -4.58 -15.24 6.49
N LEU A 209 -5.51 -14.66 5.73
CA LEU A 209 -6.18 -13.40 6.05
C LEU A 209 -7.70 -13.63 6.14
N ASP A 210 -8.15 -14.26 7.21
CA ASP A 210 -9.57 -14.63 7.44
C ASP A 210 -10.25 -13.78 8.52
N LYS A 211 -9.58 -12.73 8.98
CA LYS A 211 -10.06 -11.83 10.02
C LYS A 211 -11.00 -10.75 9.48
N ARG A 212 -11.93 -10.32 10.32
CA ARG A 212 -12.87 -9.24 9.99
C ARG A 212 -12.41 -7.92 10.61
N VAL A 213 -11.96 -6.99 9.76
CA VAL A 213 -11.49 -5.67 10.16
C VAL A 213 -12.19 -4.62 9.31
N PRO A 214 -13.34 -4.09 9.72
CA PRO A 214 -14.04 -3.00 9.01
C PRO A 214 -13.39 -1.65 9.29
N ILE A 215 -13.58 -0.71 8.33
CA ILE A 215 -13.26 0.71 8.49
C ILE A 215 -14.56 1.43 8.83
N ILE A 216 -14.61 2.10 9.97
CA ILE A 216 -15.79 2.81 10.49
C ILE A 216 -15.45 4.29 10.65
N PRO A 217 -15.93 5.16 9.74
CA PRO A 217 -15.72 6.60 9.90
C PRO A 217 -16.76 7.22 10.81
N SER A 218 -16.34 8.18 11.66
CA SER A 218 -17.26 9.06 12.38
C SER A 218 -17.62 10.29 11.54
N THR A 219 -18.84 10.77 11.74
CA THR A 219 -19.41 11.94 11.06
C THR A 219 -20.07 12.91 12.05
N ALA A 220 -20.49 14.07 11.57
CA ALA A 220 -21.30 14.97 12.39
C ALA A 220 -22.64 14.31 12.73
N GLY A 221 -23.04 14.36 14.00
CA GLY A 221 -24.28 13.72 14.49
C GLY A 221 -24.17 12.20 14.66
N ASP A 222 -22.95 11.66 14.73
CA ASP A 222 -22.72 10.24 15.05
C ASP A 222 -23.27 9.92 16.45
N ASP A 223 -24.27 9.05 16.50
CA ASP A 223 -24.95 8.60 17.72
C ASP A 223 -24.47 7.21 18.20
N GLY A 224 -23.42 6.67 17.59
CA GLY A 224 -22.88 5.34 17.86
C GLY A 224 -23.67 4.18 17.25
N THR A 225 -24.65 4.43 16.40
CA THR A 225 -25.43 3.36 15.74
C THR A 225 -24.52 2.47 14.89
N LEU A 226 -23.62 3.07 14.07
CA LEU A 226 -22.66 2.29 13.27
C LEU A 226 -21.65 1.55 14.14
N ALA A 227 -21.19 2.15 15.24
CA ALA A 227 -20.28 1.50 16.18
C ALA A 227 -20.91 0.22 16.76
N ARG A 228 -22.13 0.34 17.31
CA ARG A 228 -22.87 -0.81 17.85
C ARG A 228 -23.15 -1.89 16.82
N ALA A 229 -23.54 -1.50 15.59
CA ALA A 229 -23.78 -2.44 14.50
C ALA A 229 -22.50 -3.18 14.09
N ALA A 230 -21.38 -2.47 13.99
CA ALA A 230 -20.09 -3.08 13.68
C ALA A 230 -19.64 -4.07 14.76
N LEU A 231 -19.76 -3.72 16.02
CA LEU A 231 -19.42 -4.60 17.15
C LEU A 231 -20.36 -5.81 17.22
N GLY A 232 -21.64 -5.64 16.91
CA GLY A 232 -22.63 -6.74 16.82
C GLY A 232 -22.30 -7.78 15.76
N ALA A 233 -21.47 -7.42 14.76
CA ALA A 233 -20.95 -8.35 13.76
C ALA A 233 -19.70 -9.12 14.22
N SER A 234 -19.27 -8.96 15.48
CA SER A 234 -18.09 -9.62 16.07
C SER A 234 -16.82 -9.46 15.22
N PRO A 235 -16.32 -8.23 15.03
CA PRO A 235 -15.08 -7.99 14.31
C PRO A 235 -13.88 -8.47 15.14
N ASP A 236 -12.80 -8.82 14.45
CA ASP A 236 -11.52 -9.16 15.10
C ASP A 236 -10.67 -7.90 15.40
N GLY A 237 -10.99 -6.78 14.79
CA GLY A 237 -10.38 -5.46 14.99
C GLY A 237 -11.13 -4.37 14.23
N ILE A 238 -10.86 -3.11 14.55
CA ILE A 238 -11.53 -1.94 13.96
C ILE A 238 -10.50 -0.93 13.46
N VAL A 239 -10.77 -0.35 12.29
CA VAL A 239 -10.12 0.88 11.83
C VAL A 239 -11.11 2.02 12.04
N LEU A 240 -10.82 2.90 12.99
CA LEU A 240 -11.70 3.96 13.44
C LEU A 240 -11.32 5.32 12.82
N GLY A 241 -12.21 5.87 12.02
CA GLY A 241 -12.06 7.24 11.49
C GLY A 241 -12.54 8.28 12.48
N THR A 242 -11.64 9.14 12.96
CA THR A 242 -11.96 10.23 13.89
C THR A 242 -12.13 11.56 13.17
N LEU A 243 -12.80 12.51 13.81
CA LEU A 243 -12.96 13.87 13.32
C LEU A 243 -11.69 14.69 13.60
N GLY A 244 -11.37 15.62 12.69
CA GLY A 244 -10.27 16.57 12.89
C GLY A 244 -8.98 15.88 13.32
N ALA A 245 -8.53 16.21 14.52
CA ALA A 245 -7.25 15.79 15.09
C ALA A 245 -7.36 14.61 16.08
N GLY A 246 -8.40 13.80 15.97
CA GLY A 246 -8.63 12.64 16.85
C GLY A 246 -9.87 12.77 17.73
N HIS A 247 -10.88 13.51 17.28
CA HIS A 247 -12.07 13.82 18.08
C HIS A 247 -13.24 12.90 17.74
N LEU A 248 -14.08 12.62 18.72
CA LEU A 248 -15.33 11.86 18.62
C LEU A 248 -16.42 12.52 19.47
N ALA A 249 -17.68 12.20 19.21
CA ALA A 249 -18.73 12.47 20.19
C ALA A 249 -18.42 11.66 21.47
N PRO A 250 -18.64 12.22 22.68
CA PRO A 250 -18.26 11.56 23.94
C PRO A 250 -18.81 10.13 24.06
N GLU A 251 -20.08 9.96 23.72
CA GLU A 251 -20.77 8.64 23.80
C GLU A 251 -20.18 7.63 22.79
N VAL A 252 -19.72 8.11 21.63
CA VAL A 252 -19.09 7.27 20.61
C VAL A 252 -17.68 6.86 21.04
N LEU A 253 -16.92 7.78 21.65
CA LEU A 253 -15.62 7.46 22.24
C LEU A 253 -15.76 6.40 23.32
N GLU A 254 -16.76 6.48 24.19
CA GLU A 254 -17.00 5.50 25.26
C GLU A 254 -17.23 4.09 24.68
N ILE A 255 -18.06 3.96 23.62
CA ILE A 255 -18.29 2.68 22.94
C ILE A 255 -16.98 2.08 22.42
N TRP A 256 -16.17 2.88 21.72
CA TRP A 256 -14.90 2.40 21.16
C TRP A 256 -13.83 2.15 22.22
N ALA A 257 -13.78 2.96 23.28
CA ALA A 257 -12.87 2.76 24.41
C ALA A 257 -13.17 1.44 25.14
N GLN A 258 -14.45 1.09 25.29
CA GLN A 258 -14.85 -0.21 25.85
C GLN A 258 -14.44 -1.35 24.92
N ALA A 259 -14.72 -1.27 23.63
CA ALA A 259 -14.33 -2.27 22.66
C ALA A 259 -12.80 -2.48 22.58
N ALA A 260 -12.03 -1.42 22.76
CA ALA A 260 -10.56 -1.47 22.73
C ALA A 260 -9.93 -2.25 23.90
N ASN A 261 -10.73 -2.68 24.91
CA ASN A 261 -10.26 -3.60 25.94
C ASN A 261 -10.17 -5.04 25.45
N ASP A 262 -10.98 -5.42 24.46
CA ASP A 262 -11.14 -6.79 23.98
C ASP A 262 -10.54 -7.03 22.59
N ILE A 263 -10.61 -6.02 21.72
CA ILE A 263 -10.09 -6.08 20.34
C ILE A 263 -9.25 -4.85 20.00
N PRO A 264 -8.27 -4.93 19.09
CA PRO A 264 -7.53 -3.76 18.67
C PRO A 264 -8.41 -2.80 17.86
N VAL A 265 -8.50 -1.55 18.35
CA VAL A 265 -9.14 -0.42 17.69
C VAL A 265 -8.05 0.57 17.28
N VAL A 266 -7.84 0.75 15.97
CA VAL A 266 -6.78 1.61 15.44
C VAL A 266 -7.40 2.87 14.81
N ALA A 267 -7.03 4.05 15.33
CA ALA A 267 -7.64 5.32 14.95
C ALA A 267 -6.80 6.10 13.94
N TYR A 268 -7.46 6.64 12.91
CA TYR A 268 -6.90 7.61 11.98
C TYR A 268 -7.70 8.91 11.98
N CYS A 269 -7.09 10.00 11.52
CA CYS A 269 -7.79 11.26 11.32
C CYS A 269 -8.45 11.30 9.93
N ARG A 270 -9.72 11.72 9.86
CA ARG A 270 -10.46 11.89 8.60
C ARG A 270 -9.80 12.85 7.59
N PRO A 271 -9.18 13.97 8.01
CA PRO A 271 -8.36 14.76 7.09
C PRO A 271 -7.27 13.90 6.43
N GLU A 272 -6.99 14.19 5.17
CA GLU A 272 -6.02 13.42 4.38
C GLU A 272 -4.59 13.54 4.91
N ARG A 273 -4.28 14.63 5.61
CA ARG A 273 -2.98 14.91 6.23
C ARG A 273 -3.14 15.17 7.71
N GLY A 274 -2.14 14.76 8.47
CA GLY A 274 -2.09 14.91 9.92
C GLY A 274 -2.23 13.58 10.64
N VAL A 275 -2.14 13.67 11.96
CA VAL A 275 -2.18 12.52 12.88
C VAL A 275 -3.11 12.83 14.05
N VAL A 276 -3.48 11.82 14.82
CA VAL A 276 -4.14 12.02 16.11
C VAL A 276 -3.20 12.78 17.04
N LEU A 277 -3.63 13.98 17.47
CA LEU A 277 -2.83 14.83 18.37
C LEU A 277 -2.68 14.19 19.76
N ASN A 278 -1.88 14.83 20.62
CA ASN A 278 -1.57 14.28 21.95
C ASN A 278 -2.23 15.04 23.11
N ALA A 279 -2.25 16.37 23.04
CA ALA A 279 -2.55 17.17 24.23
C ALA A 279 -3.07 18.59 23.96
N THR A 280 -3.64 18.86 22.79
CA THR A 280 -4.06 20.21 22.40
C THR A 280 -5.43 20.56 22.97
N TYR A 281 -6.39 19.64 22.93
CA TYR A 281 -7.79 19.91 23.33
C TYR A 281 -8.14 19.14 24.60
N GLY A 282 -9.00 19.73 25.44
CA GLY A 282 -9.38 19.18 26.76
C GLY A 282 -10.88 19.06 27.01
N TYR A 283 -11.71 19.10 25.95
CA TYR A 283 -13.15 18.84 26.07
C TYR A 283 -13.45 17.34 25.94
N ALA A 284 -14.60 16.92 26.43
CA ALA A 284 -15.04 15.54 26.38
C ALA A 284 -15.08 15.00 24.91
N GLY A 285 -14.46 13.87 24.66
CA GLY A 285 -14.32 13.31 23.31
C GLY A 285 -13.15 13.86 22.51
N SER A 286 -12.27 14.67 23.12
CA SER A 286 -11.05 15.16 22.49
C SER A 286 -10.00 14.07 22.33
N GLU A 287 -8.91 14.39 21.59
CA GLU A 287 -7.77 13.48 21.44
C GLU A 287 -7.11 13.10 22.76
N ARG A 288 -7.18 13.98 23.78
CA ARG A 288 -6.65 13.67 25.13
C ARG A 288 -7.45 12.55 25.79
N ASP A 289 -8.77 12.57 25.66
CA ASP A 289 -9.62 11.49 26.17
C ASP A 289 -9.37 10.20 25.38
N LEU A 290 -9.26 10.28 24.03
CA LEU A 290 -8.92 9.15 23.20
C LEU A 290 -7.58 8.53 23.61
N ARG A 291 -6.55 9.36 23.83
CA ARG A 291 -5.22 8.91 24.29
C ARG A 291 -5.24 8.28 25.69
N GLY A 292 -6.23 8.61 26.50
CA GLY A 292 -6.47 7.99 27.81
C GLY A 292 -7.06 6.58 27.73
N THR A 293 -7.38 6.08 26.54
CA THR A 293 -7.95 4.76 26.27
C THR A 293 -6.91 3.77 25.71
N LYS A 294 -7.36 2.56 25.41
CA LYS A 294 -6.56 1.56 24.69
C LYS A 294 -6.67 1.68 23.15
N ILE A 295 -7.36 2.69 22.62
CA ILE A 295 -7.37 2.96 21.18
C ILE A 295 -5.94 3.30 20.72
N ILE A 296 -5.53 2.73 19.57
CA ILE A 296 -4.18 2.84 19.03
C ILE A 296 -4.19 3.91 17.93
N PRO A 297 -3.43 5.00 18.07
CA PRO A 297 -3.24 5.93 16.94
C PRO A 297 -2.42 5.28 15.83
N ALA A 298 -2.80 5.56 14.57
CA ALA A 298 -2.24 4.90 13.40
C ALA A 298 -1.06 5.65 12.74
N GLY A 299 -0.60 6.76 13.32
CA GLY A 299 0.42 7.60 12.68
C GLY A 299 -0.07 8.15 11.34
N PHE A 300 0.78 8.04 10.32
CA PHE A 300 0.53 8.62 8.98
C PHE A 300 -0.22 7.70 8.01
N LEU A 301 -0.58 6.50 8.43
CA LEU A 301 -1.16 5.52 7.53
C LEU A 301 -2.57 5.91 7.06
N SER A 302 -2.88 5.59 5.79
CA SER A 302 -4.25 5.70 5.27
C SER A 302 -5.17 4.64 5.90
N PRO A 303 -6.48 4.85 5.95
CA PRO A 303 -7.41 3.85 6.49
C PRO A 303 -7.28 2.49 5.82
N GLN A 304 -7.01 2.43 4.51
CA GLN A 304 -6.78 1.21 3.76
C GLN A 304 -5.46 0.53 4.19
N ALA A 305 -4.38 1.30 4.31
CA ALA A 305 -3.10 0.79 4.78
C ALA A 305 -3.17 0.26 6.22
N ILE A 306 -3.86 1.00 7.12
CA ILE A 306 -4.12 0.55 8.50
C ILE A 306 -4.86 -0.78 8.50
N ARG A 307 -5.91 -0.89 7.69
CA ARG A 307 -6.70 -2.12 7.59
C ARG A 307 -5.85 -3.31 7.19
N MET A 308 -5.02 -3.17 6.16
CA MET A 308 -4.16 -4.27 5.69
C MET A 308 -3.11 -4.66 6.72
N LYS A 309 -2.49 -3.68 7.38
CA LYS A 309 -1.53 -3.94 8.46
C LYS A 309 -2.20 -4.61 9.66
N LEU A 310 -3.36 -4.13 10.10
CA LEU A 310 -4.09 -4.69 11.22
C LEU A 310 -4.57 -6.13 10.93
N LEU A 311 -5.08 -6.39 9.73
CA LEU A 311 -5.39 -7.74 9.27
C LEU A 311 -4.17 -8.66 9.37
N ALA A 312 -3.01 -8.21 8.89
CA ALA A 312 -1.78 -9.01 8.95
C ALA A 312 -1.33 -9.26 10.40
N CYS A 313 -1.36 -8.24 11.26
CA CYS A 313 -1.01 -8.37 12.69
C CYS A 313 -1.89 -9.41 13.40
N ILE A 314 -3.21 -9.25 13.31
CA ILE A 314 -4.16 -10.16 13.98
C ILE A 314 -4.07 -11.57 13.39
N SER A 315 -3.91 -11.70 12.08
CA SER A 315 -3.78 -13.01 11.41
C SER A 315 -2.45 -13.70 11.68
N ALA A 316 -1.42 -12.94 12.06
CA ALA A 316 -0.16 -13.49 12.56
C ALA A 316 -0.22 -13.90 14.04
N GLY A 317 -1.33 -13.62 14.73
CA GLY A 317 -1.56 -13.99 16.13
C GLY A 317 -1.06 -12.97 17.15
N LEU A 318 -0.79 -11.72 16.73
CA LEU A 318 -0.37 -10.66 17.64
C LEU A 318 -1.53 -10.29 18.58
N ASP A 319 -1.21 -10.11 19.86
CA ASP A 319 -2.13 -9.54 20.83
C ASP A 319 -2.26 -8.01 20.70
N VAL A 320 -3.13 -7.38 21.51
CA VAL A 320 -3.42 -5.94 21.42
C VAL A 320 -2.17 -5.09 21.70
N ASP A 321 -1.30 -5.49 22.62
CA ASP A 321 -0.10 -4.73 22.97
C ASP A 321 0.97 -4.88 21.88
N GLU A 322 1.11 -6.06 21.29
CA GLU A 322 1.98 -6.31 20.13
C GLU A 322 1.48 -5.55 18.88
N VAL A 323 0.17 -5.49 18.66
CA VAL A 323 -0.42 -4.62 17.62
C VAL A 323 -0.09 -3.16 17.87
N ARG A 324 -0.24 -2.67 19.11
CA ARG A 324 0.14 -1.30 19.48
C ARG A 324 1.62 -1.03 19.17
N TRP A 325 2.50 -1.93 19.56
CA TRP A 325 3.92 -1.80 19.25
C TRP A 325 4.18 -1.77 17.74
N ALA A 326 3.53 -2.67 16.98
CA ALA A 326 3.67 -2.69 15.52
C ALA A 326 3.27 -1.35 14.88
N PHE A 327 2.19 -0.70 15.35
CA PHE A 327 1.75 0.60 14.83
C PHE A 327 2.65 1.76 15.29
N SER A 328 3.28 1.68 16.47
CA SER A 328 4.21 2.73 16.93
C SER A 328 5.46 2.84 16.05
N GLN A 329 5.79 1.81 15.27
CA GLN A 329 6.90 1.85 14.30
C GLN A 329 6.63 2.74 13.07
N ASP A 330 5.38 3.20 12.87
CA ASP A 330 5.00 4.10 11.78
C ASP A 330 4.90 5.58 12.24
N ASP A 331 5.11 5.86 13.51
CA ASP A 331 5.04 7.23 14.06
C ASP A 331 6.30 8.08 13.76
N GLY A 332 7.36 7.51 13.17
CA GLY A 332 8.58 8.21 12.75
C GLY A 332 9.69 8.17 13.78
#